data_0f476fa70ae05010c55203ec804301d4
#
_entry.id   0f476fa70ae05010c55203ec804301d4
#
_cell.length_a   1.000
_cell.length_b   1.000
_cell.length_c   1.000
_cell.angle_alpha   90.00
_cell.angle_beta   90.00
_cell.angle_gamma   90.00
#
_symmetry.space_group_name_H-M   'P 1'
#
loop_
_entity.id
_entity.type
_entity.pdbx_description
1 polymer ?
#
loop_
_entity_poly.entity_id
_entity_poly.type
_entity_poly.pdbx_seq_one_letter_code
_entity_poly.pdbx_strand_id
1 'polypeptide(L)' 'MTFKKYLVGASKRDIYDDGNDFDFETIFAREVLRYAHDKELETKDGFFKHLEIMNAEPWFISLACSIYQDYEKSLKDAR' A
#
# COMPACT_ATOMS: atom_id res chain seq x y z
N MET A 1 -13.91 2.78 4.48
CA MET A 1 -12.77 1.84 4.31
C MET A 1 -11.50 2.51 4.83
N THR A 2 -10.65 1.76 5.51
CA THR A 2 -9.36 2.28 5.96
C THR A 2 -8.27 1.88 4.98
N PHE A 3 -7.12 2.57 5.05
CA PHE A 3 -5.98 2.21 4.22
C PHE A 3 -5.51 0.77 4.50
N LYS A 4 -5.55 0.36 5.77
CA LYS A 4 -5.21 -1.02 6.12
C LYS A 4 -6.11 -2.03 5.40
N LYS A 5 -7.42 -1.80 5.38
CA LYS A 5 -8.36 -2.68 4.68
C LYS A 5 -8.10 -2.70 3.17
N TYR A 6 -7.78 -1.55 2.61
CA TYR A 6 -7.40 -1.46 1.21
C TYR A 6 -6.17 -2.33 0.91
N LEU A 7 -5.15 -2.25 1.77
CA LEU A 7 -3.94 -3.06 1.61
C LEU A 7 -4.23 -4.55 1.78
N VAL A 8 -5.09 -4.93 2.73
CA VAL A 8 -5.48 -6.33 2.92
C VAL A 8 -6.11 -6.88 1.65
N GLY A 9 -7.01 -6.12 1.03
CA GLY A 9 -7.61 -6.51 -0.24
C GLY A 9 -6.59 -6.69 -1.35
N ALA A 10 -5.66 -5.74 -1.48
CA ALA A 10 -4.61 -5.80 -2.48
C ALA A 10 -3.67 -6.98 -2.25
N SER A 11 -3.37 -7.30 -0.97
CA SER A 11 -2.46 -8.38 -0.63
C SER A 11 -3.00 -9.77 -0.97
N LYS A 12 -4.31 -9.88 -1.16
CA LYS A 12 -4.95 -11.16 -1.48
C LYS A 12 -4.99 -11.45 -2.98
N ARG A 13 -4.59 -10.49 -3.81
CA ARG A 13 -4.54 -10.70 -5.25
C ARG A 13 -3.39 -11.64 -5.61
N ASP A 14 -3.50 -12.29 -6.77
CA ASP A 14 -2.40 -13.09 -7.29
C ASP A 14 -1.25 -12.16 -7.72
N ILE A 15 -0.02 -12.58 -7.40
CA ILE A 15 1.18 -11.82 -7.77
C ILE A 15 1.33 -11.75 -9.29
N TYR A 16 0.94 -12.80 -9.97
CA TYR A 16 0.99 -12.87 -11.44
C TYR A 16 -0.43 -12.82 -11.97
N ASP A 17 -0.82 -11.67 -12.50
CA ASP A 17 -2.11 -11.51 -13.13
C ASP A 17 -2.04 -12.05 -14.56
N ASP A 18 -2.95 -12.95 -14.91
CA ASP A 18 -3.03 -13.60 -16.22
C ASP A 18 -1.70 -14.19 -16.71
N GLY A 19 -0.83 -14.47 -15.78
CA GLY A 19 0.40 -15.21 -16.03
C GLY A 19 1.59 -14.41 -16.54
N ASN A 20 1.44 -13.11 -16.77
CA ASN A 20 2.52 -12.35 -17.40
C ASN A 20 2.94 -11.08 -16.67
N ASP A 21 2.03 -10.42 -15.95
CA ASP A 21 2.36 -9.15 -15.31
C ASP A 21 2.57 -9.33 -13.82
N PHE A 22 3.65 -8.70 -13.34
CA PHE A 22 4.04 -8.74 -11.95
C PHE A 22 3.29 -7.65 -11.19
N ASP A 23 2.46 -8.04 -10.24
CA ASP A 23 1.65 -7.08 -9.48
C ASP A 23 2.45 -6.50 -8.32
N PHE A 24 3.12 -5.37 -8.57
CA PHE A 24 3.91 -4.68 -7.56
C PHE A 24 3.05 -4.17 -6.41
N GLU A 25 1.80 -3.80 -6.68
CA GLU A 25 0.88 -3.33 -5.65
C GLU A 25 0.59 -4.44 -4.62
N THR A 26 0.39 -5.67 -5.10
CA THR A 26 0.17 -6.81 -4.22
C THR A 26 1.40 -7.07 -3.33
N ILE A 27 2.59 -7.03 -3.91
CA ILE A 27 3.83 -7.23 -3.17
C ILE A 27 4.02 -6.11 -2.15
N PHE A 28 3.81 -4.87 -2.56
CA PHE A 28 3.89 -3.72 -1.67
C PHE A 28 2.94 -3.89 -0.47
N ALA A 29 1.68 -4.26 -0.75
CA ALA A 29 0.68 -4.45 0.29
C ALA A 29 1.11 -5.53 1.29
N ARG A 30 1.63 -6.65 0.79
CA ARG A 30 2.10 -7.74 1.65
C ARG A 30 3.26 -7.29 2.54
N GLU A 31 4.22 -6.57 1.99
CA GLU A 31 5.37 -6.09 2.74
C GLU A 31 4.96 -5.06 3.81
N VAL A 32 4.12 -4.12 3.45
CA VAL A 32 3.66 -3.10 4.40
C VAL A 32 2.88 -3.74 5.54
N LEU A 33 1.96 -4.65 5.25
CA LEU A 33 1.19 -5.33 6.29
C LEU A 33 2.06 -6.20 7.20
N ARG A 34 3.18 -6.67 6.68
CA ARG A 34 4.11 -7.50 7.44
C ARG A 34 4.90 -6.70 8.47
N TYR A 35 5.29 -5.46 8.14
CA TYR A 35 6.21 -4.67 8.96
C TYR A 35 5.56 -3.48 9.66
N ALA A 36 4.48 -2.93 9.11
CA ALA A 36 3.82 -1.76 9.69
C ALA A 36 2.76 -2.18 10.71
N HIS A 37 2.68 -1.44 11.79
CA HIS A 37 1.63 -1.62 12.79
C HIS A 37 0.39 -0.82 12.41
N ASP A 38 -0.73 -1.14 13.04
CA ASP A 38 -2.02 -0.47 12.77
C ASP A 38 -1.92 1.04 12.91
N LYS A 39 -1.16 1.52 13.90
CA LYS A 39 -1.02 2.96 14.16
C LYS A 39 -0.37 3.69 12.99
N GLU A 40 0.61 3.09 12.34
CA GLU A 40 1.30 3.70 11.20
C GLU A 40 0.39 3.77 9.99
N LEU A 41 -0.63 2.92 9.93
CA LEU A 41 -1.55 2.86 8.80
C LEU A 41 -2.82 3.69 9.01
N GLU A 42 -3.00 4.31 10.18
CA GLU A 42 -4.21 5.10 10.46
C GLU A 42 -4.24 6.42 9.71
N THR A 43 -3.08 7.04 9.52
CA THR A 43 -2.97 8.33 8.84
C THR A 43 -1.95 8.27 7.72
N LYS A 44 -2.12 9.17 6.75
CA LYS A 44 -1.17 9.32 5.66
C LYS A 44 0.22 9.71 6.19
N ASP A 45 0.26 10.69 7.09
CA ASP A 45 1.52 11.16 7.67
C ASP A 45 2.22 10.05 8.45
N GLY A 46 1.47 9.29 9.24
CA GLY A 46 2.02 8.16 9.98
C GLY A 46 2.63 7.11 9.08
N PHE A 47 1.94 6.79 7.99
CA PHE A 47 2.41 5.82 7.01
C PHE A 47 3.72 6.27 6.35
N PHE A 48 3.77 7.50 5.84
CA PHE A 48 4.99 8.00 5.18
C PHE A 48 6.13 8.21 6.15
N LYS A 49 5.85 8.63 7.39
CA LYS A 49 6.85 8.71 8.44
C LYS A 49 7.45 7.34 8.74
N HIS A 50 6.62 6.30 8.77
CA HIS A 50 7.09 4.94 8.96
C HIS A 50 8.07 4.52 7.86
N LEU A 51 7.77 4.86 6.61
CA LEU A 51 8.66 4.58 5.50
C LEU A 51 10.02 5.27 5.64
N GLU A 52 10.03 6.50 6.15
CA GLU A 52 11.27 7.23 6.43
C GLU A 52 12.09 6.53 7.53
N ILE A 53 11.42 6.11 8.59
CA ILE A 53 12.06 5.41 9.71
C ILE A 53 12.68 4.09 9.25
N MET A 54 12.00 3.38 8.35
CA MET A 54 12.49 2.14 7.76
C MET A 54 13.64 2.37 6.77
N ASN A 55 13.91 3.63 6.43
CA ASN A 55 14.91 3.97 5.43
C ASN A 55 14.57 3.34 4.07
N ALA A 56 13.30 3.44 3.68
CA ALA A 56 12.81 2.83 2.45
C ALA A 56 13.49 3.43 1.21
N GLU A 57 13.71 2.58 0.21
CA GLU A 57 14.29 2.99 -1.06
C GLU A 57 13.38 4.00 -1.78
N PRO A 58 13.95 4.95 -2.55
CA PRO A 58 13.15 5.95 -3.27
C PRO A 58 12.08 5.34 -4.18
N TRP A 59 12.37 4.22 -4.84
CA TRP A 59 11.39 3.55 -5.70
C TRP A 59 10.20 3.02 -4.89
N PHE A 60 10.46 2.56 -3.67
CA PHE A 60 9.42 2.06 -2.78
C PHE A 60 8.52 3.20 -2.31
N ILE A 61 9.12 4.35 -2.00
CA ILE A 61 8.37 5.55 -1.60
C ILE A 61 7.51 6.06 -2.76
N SER A 62 8.04 6.05 -3.98
CA SER A 62 7.27 6.42 -5.16
C SER A 62 6.08 5.50 -5.38
N LEU A 63 6.29 4.20 -5.20
CA LEU A 63 5.21 3.21 -5.29
C LEU A 63 4.16 3.45 -4.19
N ALA A 64 4.61 3.77 -2.98
CA ALA A 64 3.72 4.09 -1.88
C ALA A 64 2.84 5.30 -2.18
N CYS A 65 3.41 6.35 -2.77
CA CYS A 65 2.64 7.53 -3.17
C CYS A 65 1.56 7.15 -4.18
N SER A 66 1.91 6.37 -5.18
CA SER A 66 0.98 5.93 -6.21
C SER A 66 -0.17 5.11 -5.62
N ILE A 67 0.16 4.16 -4.76
CA ILE A 67 -0.84 3.29 -4.13
C ILE A 67 -1.75 4.09 -3.20
N TYR A 68 -1.19 5.03 -2.44
CA TYR A 68 -1.99 5.86 -1.57
C TYR A 68 -2.95 6.76 -2.36
N GLN A 69 -2.52 7.29 -3.49
CA GLN A 69 -3.39 8.04 -4.39
C GLN A 69 -4.54 7.18 -4.91
N ASP A 70 -4.27 5.95 -5.28
CA ASP A 70 -5.31 5.01 -5.73
C ASP A 70 -6.32 4.75 -4.61
N TYR A 71 -5.86 4.61 -3.38
CA TYR A 71 -6.71 4.44 -2.22
C TYR A 71 -7.62 5.66 -2.03
N GLU A 72 -7.05 6.87 -2.06
CA GLU A 72 -7.83 8.10 -1.92
C GLU A 72 -8.88 8.25 -3.03
N LYS A 73 -8.50 7.90 -4.26
CA LYS A 73 -9.42 7.90 -5.39
C LYS A 73 -10.56 6.90 -5.19
N SER A 74 -10.26 5.74 -4.66
CA SER A 74 -11.25 4.72 -4.37
C SER A 74 -12.27 5.20 -3.33
N LEU A 75 -11.84 5.99 -2.36
CA LEU A 75 -12.75 6.58 -1.38
C LEU A 75 -13.74 7.55 -2.01
N LYS A 76 -13.29 8.32 -3.00
CA LYS A 76 -14.16 9.26 -3.73
C LYS A 76 -15.15 8.50 -4.62
N ASP A 77 -14.69 7.45 -5.28
CA ASP A 77 -15.52 6.67 -6.20
C ASP A 77 -16.56 5.83 -5.46
N ALA A 78 -16.35 5.57 -4.17
CA ALA A 78 -17.26 4.76 -3.37
C ALA A 78 -18.50 5.49 -2.88
N ARG A 79 -18.66 6.75 -3.23
CA ARG A 79 -19.84 7.55 -2.82
C ARG A 79 -20.99 7.39 -3.77
#